data_0a9e565de3ec0a72862ae5841100780b
#
_entry.id   0a9e565de3ec0a72862ae5841100780b
#
_cell.length_a   1.000
_cell.length_b   1.000
_cell.length_c   1.000
_cell.angle_alpha   90.00
_cell.angle_beta   90.00
_cell.angle_gamma   90.00
#
_symmetry.space_group_name_H-M   'P 1'
#
loop_
_entity.id
_entity.type
_entity.pdbx_description
1 polymer ?
#
loop_
_entity_poly.entity_id
_entity_poly.type
_entity_poly.pdbx_seq_one_letter_code
_entity_poly.pdbx_strand_id
1 'polypeptide(L)'
;RLGRPELIDKAVKIALSTIEYGWDKQYGGIFYFMDRLGRPQQQLEWDQKLWWVHIESAITMIKGYQLTGNKECLAWFQKLHDYMWTHFKDPKYPEWFGYLNRRGEVLLPLKGGKWKGCFHVPRGLYQIWQILEQCK
;
A
#
# COMPACT_ATOMS: atom_id res chain seq x y z
N ARG A 1 15.07 12.48 14.46
CA ARG A 1 15.66 12.22 13.12
C ARG A 1 17.11 11.84 13.32
N LEU A 2 17.54 10.68 12.78
CA LEU A 2 18.89 10.14 13.04
C LEU A 2 20.01 10.85 12.26
N GLY A 3 19.68 11.78 11.35
CA GLY A 3 20.65 12.51 10.52
C GLY A 3 21.52 11.60 9.64
N ARG A 4 20.99 10.46 9.20
CA ARG A 4 21.74 9.43 8.45
C ARG A 4 21.10 9.19 7.07
N PRO A 5 21.47 9.99 6.06
CA PRO A 5 20.91 9.89 4.71
C PRO A 5 21.11 8.52 4.08
N GLU A 6 22.21 7.83 4.34
CA GLU A 6 22.48 6.49 3.82
C GLU A 6 21.44 5.45 4.24
N LEU A 7 20.78 5.63 5.39
CA LEU A 7 19.69 4.77 5.84
C LEU A 7 18.41 5.05 5.05
N ILE A 8 18.20 6.29 4.64
CA ILE A 8 17.04 6.67 3.81
C ILE A 8 17.16 6.01 2.44
N ASP A 9 18.32 6.13 1.79
CA ASP A 9 18.57 5.52 0.49
C ASP A 9 18.42 4.00 0.53
N LYS A 10 18.97 3.37 1.58
CA LYS A 10 18.81 1.93 1.78
C LYS A 10 17.35 1.53 1.98
N ALA A 11 16.59 2.28 2.77
CA ALA A 11 15.17 2.02 3.01
C ALA A 11 14.35 2.17 1.73
N VAL A 12 14.61 3.21 0.92
CA VAL A 12 13.95 3.42 -0.37
C VAL A 12 14.24 2.28 -1.33
N LYS A 13 15.50 1.84 -1.46
CA LYS A 13 15.86 0.68 -2.30
C LYS A 13 15.12 -0.59 -1.88
N ILE A 14 15.08 -0.88 -0.57
CA ILE A 14 14.33 -2.04 -0.06
C ILE A 14 12.84 -1.91 -0.37
N ALA A 15 12.26 -0.73 -0.13
CA ALA A 15 10.84 -0.51 -0.37
C ALA A 15 10.46 -0.68 -1.86
N LEU A 16 11.26 -0.12 -2.77
CA LEU A 16 11.05 -0.27 -4.21
C LEU A 16 11.16 -1.72 -4.68
N SER A 17 12.20 -2.44 -4.26
CA SER A 17 12.34 -3.86 -4.62
C SER A 17 11.23 -4.73 -4.03
N THR A 18 10.75 -4.40 -2.82
CA THR A 18 9.68 -5.15 -2.16
C THR A 18 8.33 -4.92 -2.86
N ILE A 19 8.02 -3.69 -3.22
CA ILE A 19 6.75 -3.39 -3.89
C ILE A 19 6.72 -3.96 -5.31
N GLU A 20 7.81 -3.87 -6.05
CA GLU A 20 7.93 -4.46 -7.38
C GLU A 20 7.74 -5.98 -7.33
N TYR A 21 8.33 -6.65 -6.34
CA TYR A 21 8.17 -8.08 -6.13
C TYR A 21 6.75 -8.46 -5.72
N GLY A 22 6.13 -7.68 -4.81
CA GLY A 22 4.80 -7.97 -4.27
C GLY A 22 3.63 -7.56 -5.16
N TRP A 23 3.86 -6.81 -6.24
CA TRP A 23 2.79 -6.32 -7.10
C TRP A 23 2.23 -7.40 -8.02
N ASP A 24 0.92 -7.60 -8.02
CA ASP A 24 0.24 -8.48 -8.96
C ASP A 24 0.22 -7.84 -10.36
N LYS A 25 1.04 -8.37 -11.27
CA LYS A 25 1.16 -7.84 -12.65
C LYS A 25 -0.08 -8.10 -13.50
N GLN A 26 -0.94 -9.03 -13.10
CA GLN A 26 -2.14 -9.40 -13.85
C GLN A 26 -3.37 -8.58 -13.44
N TYR A 27 -3.60 -8.41 -12.14
CA TYR A 27 -4.81 -7.76 -11.62
C TYR A 27 -4.53 -6.48 -10.85
N GLY A 28 -3.27 -6.15 -10.64
CA GLY A 28 -2.88 -5.02 -9.78
C GLY A 28 -3.01 -5.33 -8.30
N GLY A 29 -2.60 -4.36 -7.48
CA GLY A 29 -2.56 -4.51 -6.03
C GLY A 29 -1.41 -5.38 -5.53
N ILE A 30 -1.19 -5.35 -4.23
CA ILE A 30 -0.09 -6.07 -3.57
C ILE A 30 -0.63 -7.38 -3.02
N PHE A 31 0.05 -8.49 -3.29
CA PHE A 31 -0.22 -9.77 -2.65
C PHE A 31 0.01 -9.71 -1.14
N TYR A 32 -0.81 -10.41 -0.38
CA TYR A 32 -0.67 -10.44 1.08
C TYR A 32 0.55 -11.26 1.50
N PHE A 33 0.75 -12.43 0.91
CA PHE A 33 1.94 -13.25 1.13
C PHE A 33 2.54 -13.70 -0.19
N MET A 34 3.87 -13.76 -0.23
CA MET A 34 4.61 -14.34 -1.34
C MET A 34 5.82 -15.12 -0.81
N ASP A 35 6.07 -16.29 -1.37
CA ASP A 35 7.30 -17.03 -1.09
C ASP A 35 8.45 -16.46 -1.93
N ARG A 36 9.58 -16.18 -1.31
CA ARG A 36 10.75 -15.57 -1.96
C ARG A 36 11.31 -16.42 -3.12
N LEU A 37 11.12 -17.72 -3.06
CA LEU A 37 11.61 -18.68 -4.06
C LEU A 37 10.53 -19.11 -5.06
N GLY A 38 9.34 -18.47 -5.02
CA GLY A 38 8.22 -18.81 -5.90
C GLY A 38 7.53 -20.13 -5.58
N ARG A 39 7.70 -20.66 -4.37
CA ARG A 39 7.03 -21.89 -3.93
C ARG A 39 5.56 -21.60 -3.62
N PRO A 40 4.70 -22.65 -3.62
CA PRO A 40 3.31 -22.51 -3.21
C PRO A 40 3.19 -21.92 -1.80
N GLN A 41 2.24 -21.00 -1.63
CA GLN A 41 1.98 -20.36 -0.34
C GLN A 41 1.25 -21.31 0.59
N GLN A 42 1.59 -21.27 1.88
CA GLN A 42 0.88 -22.04 2.90
C GLN A 42 -0.39 -21.33 3.40
N GLN A 43 -0.38 -19.99 3.41
CA GLN A 43 -1.56 -19.21 3.80
C GLN A 43 -2.59 -19.21 2.67
N LEU A 44 -3.82 -19.60 2.98
CA LEU A 44 -4.91 -19.67 2.00
C LEU A 44 -5.31 -18.30 1.46
N GLU A 45 -5.12 -17.25 2.26
CA GLU A 45 -5.41 -15.86 1.92
C GLU A 45 -4.25 -15.12 1.22
N TRP A 46 -3.24 -15.81 0.74
CA TRP A 46 -2.00 -15.23 0.20
C TRP A 46 -2.23 -14.24 -0.96
N ASP A 47 -3.23 -14.47 -1.77
CA ASP A 47 -3.53 -13.65 -2.96
C ASP A 47 -4.53 -12.53 -2.70
N GLN A 48 -5.03 -12.39 -1.46
CA GLN A 48 -5.91 -11.31 -1.08
C GLN A 48 -5.20 -9.96 -1.12
N LYS A 49 -5.98 -8.91 -1.37
CA LYS A 49 -5.51 -7.52 -1.33
C LYS A 49 -6.07 -6.88 -0.06
N LEU A 50 -5.17 -6.45 0.83
CA LEU A 50 -5.57 -5.92 2.13
C LEU A 50 -5.38 -4.40 2.18
N TRP A 51 -6.33 -3.69 2.79
CA TRP A 51 -6.35 -2.23 2.93
C TRP A 51 -5.08 -1.66 3.54
N TRP A 52 -4.60 -2.27 4.64
CA TRP A 52 -3.45 -1.75 5.38
C TRP A 52 -2.14 -1.91 4.61
N VAL A 53 -1.95 -3.00 3.88
CA VAL A 53 -0.77 -3.22 3.05
C VAL A 53 -0.63 -2.11 2.00
N HIS A 54 -1.75 -1.75 1.37
CA HIS A 54 -1.74 -0.74 0.31
C HIS A 54 -1.52 0.67 0.84
N ILE A 55 -2.22 1.08 1.92
CA ILE A 55 -2.04 2.44 2.44
C ILE A 55 -0.68 2.67 3.08
N GLU A 56 -0.12 1.68 3.80
CA GLU A 56 1.24 1.77 4.34
C GLU A 56 2.30 1.83 3.23
N SER A 57 2.08 1.08 2.16
CA SER A 57 2.94 1.18 0.96
C SER A 57 2.84 2.55 0.30
N ALA A 58 1.65 3.11 0.18
CA ALA A 58 1.46 4.45 -0.37
C ALA A 58 2.16 5.53 0.46
N ILE A 59 2.05 5.47 1.80
CA ILE A 59 2.79 6.35 2.71
C ILE A 59 4.30 6.20 2.48
N THR A 60 4.78 4.97 2.40
CA THR A 60 6.21 4.68 2.20
C THR A 60 6.72 5.28 0.89
N MET A 61 5.97 5.13 -0.20
CA MET A 61 6.35 5.63 -1.52
C MET A 61 6.34 7.16 -1.57
N ILE A 62 5.27 7.82 -1.10
CA ILE A 62 5.24 9.29 -1.12
C ILE A 62 6.28 9.90 -0.17
N LYS A 63 6.57 9.23 0.96
CA LYS A 63 7.64 9.65 1.87
C LYS A 63 9.03 9.47 1.25
N GLY A 64 9.25 8.38 0.53
CA GLY A 64 10.47 8.14 -0.23
C GLY A 64 10.71 9.27 -1.25
N TYR A 65 9.68 9.63 -2.02
CA TYR A 65 9.74 10.76 -2.93
C TYR A 65 10.06 12.08 -2.22
N GLN A 66 9.36 12.41 -1.15
CA GLN A 66 9.60 13.63 -0.37
C GLN A 66 11.04 13.76 0.14
N LEU A 67 11.63 12.65 0.57
CA LEU A 67 12.96 12.65 1.19
C LEU A 67 14.11 12.59 0.18
N THR A 68 13.89 12.03 -1.01
CA THR A 68 14.96 11.74 -1.97
C THR A 68 14.75 12.34 -3.36
N GLY A 69 13.53 12.82 -3.67
CA GLY A 69 13.18 13.25 -5.03
C GLY A 69 13.05 12.09 -6.03
N ASN A 70 13.09 10.82 -5.59
CA ASN A 70 13.07 9.67 -6.48
C ASN A 70 11.70 9.55 -7.18
N LYS A 71 11.70 9.77 -8.50
CA LYS A 71 10.48 9.74 -9.34
C LYS A 71 9.83 8.36 -9.42
N GLU A 72 10.58 7.29 -9.22
CA GLU A 72 10.02 5.94 -9.18
C GLU A 72 9.11 5.77 -7.96
N CYS A 73 9.49 6.33 -6.82
CA CYS A 73 8.63 6.37 -5.62
C CYS A 73 7.32 7.13 -5.91
N LEU A 74 7.39 8.25 -6.63
CA LEU A 74 6.19 9.00 -7.01
C LEU A 74 5.30 8.20 -7.95
N ALA A 75 5.86 7.52 -8.93
CA ALA A 75 5.11 6.67 -9.86
C ALA A 75 4.42 5.51 -9.14
N TRP A 76 5.10 4.87 -8.20
CA TRP A 76 4.49 3.84 -7.35
C TRP A 76 3.39 4.40 -6.44
N PHE A 77 3.59 5.58 -5.86
CA PHE A 77 2.54 6.24 -5.08
C PHE A 77 1.28 6.47 -5.91
N GLN A 78 1.41 7.03 -7.12
CA GLN A 78 0.28 7.26 -8.02
C GLN A 78 -0.45 5.97 -8.35
N LYS A 79 0.28 4.93 -8.72
CA LYS A 79 -0.27 3.59 -9.03
C LYS A 79 -1.02 2.98 -7.84
N LEU A 80 -0.48 3.10 -6.63
CA LEU A 80 -1.14 2.65 -5.40
C LEU A 80 -2.38 3.47 -5.09
N HIS A 81 -2.28 4.80 -5.23
CA HIS A 81 -3.41 5.71 -5.02
C HIS A 81 -4.59 5.34 -5.92
N ASP A 82 -4.34 5.19 -7.21
CA ASP A 82 -5.39 4.83 -8.17
C ASP A 82 -6.00 3.47 -7.86
N TYR A 83 -5.17 2.48 -7.53
CA TYR A 83 -5.66 1.17 -7.13
C TYR A 83 -6.54 1.24 -5.87
N MET A 84 -6.08 1.95 -4.83
CA MET A 84 -6.82 2.05 -3.57
C MET A 84 -8.18 2.71 -3.74
N TRP A 85 -8.23 3.82 -4.47
CA TRP A 85 -9.48 4.55 -4.68
C TRP A 85 -10.45 3.85 -5.64
N THR A 86 -9.93 3.03 -6.54
CA THR A 86 -10.76 2.22 -7.44
C THR A 86 -11.37 1.01 -6.74
N HIS A 87 -10.60 0.32 -5.90
CA HIS A 87 -10.97 -1.01 -5.41
C HIS A 87 -11.43 -1.05 -3.95
N PHE A 88 -10.81 -0.25 -3.06
CA PHE A 88 -11.18 -0.28 -1.64
C PHE A 88 -12.28 0.69 -1.26
N LYS A 89 -12.43 1.80 -1.99
CA LYS A 89 -13.44 2.81 -1.70
C LYS A 89 -14.84 2.24 -1.87
N ASP A 90 -15.70 2.41 -0.84
CA ASP A 90 -17.13 2.20 -1.01
C ASP A 90 -17.77 3.42 -1.71
N PRO A 91 -18.44 3.24 -2.84
CA PRO A 91 -19.06 4.36 -3.56
C PRO A 91 -20.25 4.96 -2.82
N LYS A 92 -20.85 4.23 -1.89
CA LYS A 92 -22.10 4.62 -1.23
C LYS A 92 -21.90 5.20 0.17
N TYR A 93 -20.99 4.59 0.95
CA TYR A 93 -20.77 4.98 2.34
C TYR A 93 -19.30 5.27 2.60
N PRO A 94 -18.96 6.24 3.47
CA PRO A 94 -17.58 6.49 3.88
C PRO A 94 -16.89 5.24 4.40
N GLU A 95 -15.56 5.27 4.43
CA GLU A 95 -14.65 4.21 4.80
C GLU A 95 -14.45 3.16 3.69
N TRP A 96 -13.27 2.59 3.69
CA TRP A 96 -12.86 1.57 2.73
C TRP A 96 -13.27 0.17 3.18
N PHE A 97 -13.53 -0.71 2.21
CA PHE A 97 -13.53 -2.15 2.46
C PHE A 97 -12.13 -2.62 2.89
N GLY A 98 -12.04 -3.70 3.64
CA GLY A 98 -10.75 -4.18 4.15
C GLY A 98 -10.13 -5.27 3.30
N TYR A 99 -10.95 -6.08 2.66
CA TYR A 99 -10.53 -7.34 2.08
C TYR A 99 -11.07 -7.48 0.67
N LEU A 100 -10.15 -7.56 -0.30
CA LEU A 100 -10.48 -7.83 -1.69
C LEU A 100 -9.90 -9.20 -2.08
N ASN A 101 -10.54 -9.86 -3.02
CA ASN A 101 -9.98 -11.03 -3.67
C ASN A 101 -8.83 -10.63 -4.61
N ARG A 102 -8.18 -11.59 -5.24
CA ARG A 102 -7.06 -11.33 -6.15
C ARG A 102 -7.41 -10.38 -7.29
N ARG A 103 -8.66 -10.39 -7.78
CA ARG A 103 -9.13 -9.55 -8.89
C ARG A 103 -9.46 -8.11 -8.46
N GLY A 104 -9.38 -7.80 -7.17
CA GLY A 104 -9.74 -6.49 -6.65
C GLY A 104 -11.23 -6.31 -6.36
N GLU A 105 -12.01 -7.40 -6.32
CA GLU A 105 -13.41 -7.38 -5.95
C GLU A 105 -13.57 -7.54 -4.44
N VAL A 106 -14.59 -6.91 -3.85
CA VAL A 106 -14.85 -6.97 -2.40
C VAL A 106 -15.13 -8.41 -1.97
N LEU A 107 -14.24 -8.96 -1.16
CA LEU A 107 -14.34 -10.30 -0.61
C LEU A 107 -15.22 -10.32 0.65
N LEU A 108 -15.00 -9.35 1.54
CA LEU A 108 -15.79 -9.17 2.75
C LEU A 108 -16.35 -7.74 2.77
N PRO A 109 -17.68 -7.56 2.77
CA PRO A 109 -18.29 -6.22 2.77
C PRO A 109 -18.26 -5.56 4.16
N LEU A 110 -17.27 -5.91 4.98
CA LEU A 110 -17.04 -5.35 6.31
C LEU A 110 -16.05 -4.17 6.21
N LYS A 111 -16.40 -3.09 6.89
CA LYS A 111 -15.54 -1.89 7.00
C LYS A 111 -14.83 -1.80 8.35
N GLY A 112 -15.23 -2.60 9.30
CA GLY A 112 -14.60 -2.79 10.60
C GLY A 112 -14.62 -4.25 11.02
N GLY A 113 -13.76 -4.64 11.95
CA GLY A 113 -13.66 -6.00 12.42
C GLY A 113 -12.52 -6.19 13.40
N LYS A 114 -12.21 -7.44 13.72
CA LYS A 114 -11.13 -7.78 14.65
C LYS A 114 -9.79 -7.12 14.29
N TRP A 115 -9.48 -7.01 13.00
CA TRP A 115 -8.19 -6.53 12.52
C TRP A 115 -8.26 -5.14 11.87
N LYS A 116 -9.44 -4.73 11.39
CA LYS A 116 -9.65 -3.44 10.73
C LYS A 116 -10.38 -2.49 11.67
N GLY A 117 -9.66 -1.55 12.23
CA GLY A 117 -10.18 -0.40 12.96
C GLY A 117 -9.84 0.91 12.26
N CYS A 118 -10.03 2.03 12.95
CA CYS A 118 -9.79 3.38 12.44
C CYS A 118 -8.31 3.80 12.47
N PHE A 119 -7.37 2.87 12.43
CA PHE A 119 -5.94 3.21 12.53
C PHE A 119 -5.30 3.47 11.15
N HIS A 120 -5.27 2.45 10.27
CA HIS A 120 -4.48 2.55 9.04
C HIS A 120 -5.04 3.57 8.06
N VAL A 121 -6.35 3.55 7.77
CA VAL A 121 -6.94 4.42 6.74
C VAL A 121 -6.92 5.90 7.17
N PRO A 122 -7.51 6.31 8.31
CA PRO A 122 -7.53 7.73 8.68
C PRO A 122 -6.14 8.30 8.90
N ARG A 123 -5.28 7.56 9.62
CA ARG A 123 -3.90 7.98 9.86
C ARG A 123 -3.12 8.06 8.54
N GLY A 124 -3.28 7.05 7.68
CA GLY A 124 -2.55 7.00 6.42
C GLY A 124 -2.95 8.13 5.47
N LEU A 125 -4.24 8.39 5.31
CA LEU A 125 -4.72 9.52 4.50
C LEU A 125 -4.25 10.87 5.05
N TYR A 126 -4.28 11.04 6.38
CA TYR A 126 -3.77 12.25 7.02
C TYR A 126 -2.26 12.46 6.78
N GLN A 127 -1.46 11.40 6.92
CA GLN A 127 -0.03 11.47 6.66
C GLN A 127 0.29 11.76 5.18
N ILE A 128 -0.41 11.11 4.26
CA ILE A 128 -0.26 11.36 2.83
C ILE A 128 -0.59 12.82 2.52
N TRP A 129 -1.70 13.33 3.04
CA TRP A 129 -2.09 14.73 2.87
C TRP A 129 -0.99 15.68 3.38
N GLN A 130 -0.48 15.48 4.60
CA GLN A 130 0.59 16.32 5.16
C GLN A 130 1.86 16.29 4.30
N ILE A 131 2.23 15.13 3.75
CA ILE A 131 3.40 14.99 2.89
C ILE A 131 3.18 15.75 1.58
N LEU A 132 2.01 15.60 0.96
CA LEU A 132 1.68 16.29 -0.30
C LEU A 132 1.66 17.81 -0.15
N GLU A 133 1.18 18.34 0.98
CA GLU A 133 1.24 19.78 1.27
C GLU A 133 2.69 20.31 1.35
N GLN A 134 3.63 19.49 1.76
CA GLN A 134 5.06 19.83 1.82
C GLN A 134 5.81 19.63 0.49
N CYS A 135 5.20 18.97 -0.48
CA CYS A 135 5.77 18.73 -1.82
C CYS A 135 5.34 19.81 -2.84
N LYS A 136 4.50 20.76 -2.44
CA LYS A 136 4.13 21.95 -3.23
C LYS A 136 5.28 22.94 -3.21
#